data_e4a6adf96561178271396814ce079bd9
#
_entry.id   e4a6adf96561178271396814ce079bd9
#
_cell.length_a   1.000
_cell.length_b   1.000
_cell.length_c   1.000
_cell.angle_alpha   90.00
_cell.angle_beta   90.00
_cell.angle_gamma   90.00
#
_symmetry.space_group_name_H-M   'P 1'
#
loop_
_entity.id
_entity.type
_entity.pdbx_description
1 polymer ?
#
loop_
_entity_poly.entity_id
_entity_poly.type
_entity_poly.pdbx_seq_one_letter_code
_entity_poly.pdbx_strand_id
1 'polypeptide(L)'
;AVMLGFCTCAHQPSGTLDVNKALDYCAEQTQRTLAELKTDSGIDYTMMPRNIMTDEHHWNCRKATKEEWCAGFWPGVLWYDYEYTQDKNILEEAEKFTASLEFLSRIPAYDHDLGFLVFCSYGNGYRLTKNPAYKQVILDTADSLATLFNPVVGTMLSWPREVEPRNWPHNTIMDNMINLEMLFWAAKNGGNPYLYDIAVSHADKTMKCQFRPDYTSYHVAVYDTITGNLIKGVTHQGYADSTMWARGQAWAIYGYTVVYRETKD
;
A
#
# COMPACT_ATOMS: atom_id res chain seq x y z
N ALA A 1 -10.59 30.40 -46.21
CA ALA A 1 -10.28 28.96 -46.12
C ALA A 1 -9.34 28.76 -44.98
N VAL A 2 -9.80 28.20 -43.83
CA VAL A 2 -8.98 27.85 -42.69
C VAL A 2 -8.62 26.38 -42.88
N MET A 3 -7.34 26.09 -43.10
CA MET A 3 -6.83 24.72 -43.10
C MET A 3 -6.70 24.25 -41.64
N LEU A 4 -7.57 23.33 -41.24
CA LEU A 4 -7.42 22.53 -40.03
C LEU A 4 -6.38 21.45 -40.31
N GLY A 5 -5.16 21.65 -39.80
CA GLY A 5 -4.12 20.62 -39.78
C GLY A 5 -4.49 19.53 -38.81
N PHE A 6 -4.85 18.35 -39.29
CA PHE A 6 -4.95 17.15 -38.49
C PHE A 6 -3.53 16.72 -38.12
N CYS A 7 -3.16 16.91 -36.85
CA CYS A 7 -1.99 16.25 -36.29
C CYS A 7 -2.33 14.76 -36.14
N THR A 8 -1.96 13.94 -37.10
CA THR A 8 -1.95 12.49 -36.96
C THR A 8 -0.80 12.15 -36.01
N CYS A 9 -1.11 11.82 -34.75
CA CYS A 9 -0.18 11.08 -33.89
C CYS A 9 0.15 9.78 -34.65
N ALA A 10 1.35 9.70 -35.20
CA ALA A 10 1.87 8.47 -35.73
C ALA A 10 1.88 7.46 -34.59
N HIS A 11 1.03 6.44 -34.69
CA HIS A 11 1.08 5.27 -33.83
C HIS A 11 2.44 4.62 -34.05
N GLN A 12 3.38 4.81 -33.12
CA GLN A 12 4.55 3.94 -33.09
C GLN A 12 4.05 2.52 -32.84
N PRO A 13 4.49 1.53 -33.63
CA PRO A 13 4.12 0.15 -33.35
C PRO A 13 4.56 -0.14 -31.92
N SER A 14 3.60 -0.50 -31.07
CA SER A 14 3.89 -0.96 -29.71
C SER A 14 4.79 -2.18 -29.83
N GLY A 15 6.08 -2.01 -29.62
CA GLY A 15 6.97 -3.13 -29.42
C GLY A 15 6.34 -3.98 -28.32
N THR A 16 6.10 -5.25 -28.57
CA THR A 16 5.64 -6.18 -27.56
C THR A 16 6.64 -6.15 -26.41
N LEU A 17 6.15 -5.81 -25.19
CA LEU A 17 6.99 -5.82 -24.00
C LEU A 17 7.58 -7.23 -23.83
N ASP A 18 8.89 -7.33 -23.87
CA ASP A 18 9.60 -8.56 -23.50
C ASP A 18 9.61 -8.67 -21.96
N VAL A 19 8.63 -9.41 -21.44
CA VAL A 19 8.42 -9.57 -20.00
C VAL A 19 9.64 -10.20 -19.33
N ASN A 20 10.25 -11.21 -19.94
CA ASN A 20 11.42 -11.87 -19.35
C ASN A 20 12.60 -10.90 -19.23
N LYS A 21 12.89 -10.17 -20.30
CA LYS A 21 13.94 -9.15 -20.28
C LYS A 21 13.69 -8.05 -19.23
N ALA A 22 12.43 -7.66 -19.03
CA ALA A 22 12.07 -6.68 -18.02
C ALA A 22 12.26 -7.25 -16.60
N LEU A 23 11.90 -8.51 -16.36
CA LEU A 23 12.08 -9.18 -15.07
C LEU A 23 13.56 -9.46 -14.78
N ASP A 24 14.34 -9.87 -15.79
CA ASP A 24 15.81 -10.01 -15.65
C ASP A 24 16.45 -8.69 -15.22
N TYR A 25 16.05 -7.59 -15.84
CA TYR A 25 16.51 -6.26 -15.42
C TYR A 25 16.12 -5.93 -13.97
N CYS A 26 14.90 -6.25 -13.55
CA CYS A 26 14.46 -6.04 -12.16
C CYS A 26 15.32 -6.87 -11.19
N ALA A 27 15.58 -8.14 -11.49
CA ALA A 27 16.43 -9.01 -10.67
C ALA A 27 17.87 -8.46 -10.58
N GLU A 28 18.43 -7.97 -11.69
CA GLU A 28 19.74 -7.31 -11.68
C GLU A 28 19.76 -6.06 -10.77
N GLN A 29 18.72 -5.21 -10.83
CA GLN A 29 18.64 -4.04 -9.96
C GLN A 29 18.46 -4.42 -8.48
N THR A 30 17.74 -5.50 -8.18
CA THR A 30 17.63 -6.06 -6.83
C THR A 30 19.00 -6.47 -6.28
N GLN A 31 19.79 -7.20 -7.06
CA GLN A 31 21.15 -7.60 -6.67
C GLN A 31 22.06 -6.39 -6.44
N ARG A 32 22.00 -5.37 -7.31
CA ARG A 32 22.75 -4.12 -7.12
C ARG A 32 22.37 -3.40 -5.83
N THR A 33 21.08 -3.35 -5.54
CA THR A 33 20.59 -2.75 -4.29
C THR A 33 21.09 -3.51 -3.06
N LEU A 34 21.00 -4.84 -3.05
CA LEU A 34 21.55 -5.67 -1.96
C LEU A 34 23.06 -5.46 -1.77
N ALA A 35 23.81 -5.34 -2.87
CA ALA A 35 25.24 -5.07 -2.80
C ALA A 35 25.54 -3.69 -2.20
N GLU A 36 24.72 -2.67 -2.50
CA GLU A 36 24.86 -1.33 -1.94
C GLU A 36 24.52 -1.29 -0.44
N LEU A 37 23.50 -2.07 0.00
CA LEU A 37 23.12 -2.15 1.41
C LEU A 37 24.14 -2.87 2.28
N LYS A 38 25.07 -3.61 1.68
CA LYS A 38 26.07 -4.39 2.40
C LYS A 38 27.24 -3.51 2.85
N THR A 39 27.47 -3.49 4.15
CA THR A 39 28.62 -2.84 4.79
C THR A 39 29.68 -3.86 5.22
N ASP A 40 30.81 -3.41 5.76
CA ASP A 40 31.84 -4.30 6.33
C ASP A 40 31.31 -5.19 7.46
N SER A 41 30.27 -4.74 8.17
CA SER A 41 29.58 -5.49 9.24
C SER A 41 28.40 -6.34 8.76
N GLY A 42 28.13 -6.35 7.45
CA GLY A 42 26.97 -7.02 6.85
C GLY A 42 25.83 -6.06 6.51
N ILE A 43 24.62 -6.61 6.30
CA ILE A 43 23.41 -5.84 6.01
C ILE A 43 22.65 -5.60 7.32
N ASP A 44 22.26 -4.34 7.57
CA ASP A 44 21.29 -4.00 8.61
C ASP A 44 19.87 -4.17 8.05
N TYR A 45 19.22 -5.28 8.35
CA TYR A 45 17.88 -5.62 7.87
C TYR A 45 16.77 -4.72 8.42
N THR A 46 17.07 -3.83 9.34
CA THR A 46 16.13 -2.80 9.81
C THR A 46 16.17 -1.53 8.98
N MET A 47 17.15 -1.39 8.09
CA MET A 47 17.32 -0.24 7.20
C MET A 47 16.80 -0.56 5.80
N MET A 48 15.73 0.12 5.38
CA MET A 48 15.06 -0.10 4.10
C MET A 48 15.48 0.95 3.06
N PRO A 49 15.78 0.55 1.82
CA PRO A 49 16.00 1.50 0.72
C PRO A 49 14.69 2.24 0.45
N ARG A 50 14.70 3.55 0.62
CA ARG A 50 13.49 4.38 0.58
C ARG A 50 13.32 5.09 -0.75
N ASN A 51 14.32 5.80 -1.17
CA ASN A 51 14.36 6.58 -2.41
C ASN A 51 15.80 6.99 -2.75
N ILE A 52 16.01 7.38 -3.99
CA ILE A 52 17.23 8.06 -4.43
C ILE A 52 16.89 9.53 -4.57
N MET A 53 17.63 10.41 -3.89
CA MET A 53 17.41 11.85 -3.97
C MET A 53 17.91 12.40 -5.30
N THR A 54 17.37 13.53 -5.72
CA THR A 54 17.87 14.26 -6.89
C THR A 54 19.37 14.52 -6.73
N ASP A 55 20.13 14.27 -7.77
CA ASP A 55 21.61 14.43 -7.81
C ASP A 55 22.41 13.43 -6.95
N GLU A 56 21.75 12.42 -6.36
CA GLU A 56 22.40 11.31 -5.67
C GLU A 56 22.32 10.02 -6.51
N HIS A 57 23.27 9.12 -6.27
CA HIS A 57 23.33 7.81 -6.93
C HIS A 57 23.26 6.66 -5.91
N HIS A 58 22.87 6.98 -4.67
CA HIS A 58 22.78 6.08 -3.53
C HIS A 58 21.41 6.04 -2.92
N TRP A 59 21.05 4.90 -2.34
CA TRP A 59 19.83 4.75 -1.61
C TRP A 59 19.83 5.59 -0.33
N ASN A 60 18.85 6.47 -0.18
CA ASN A 60 18.49 7.05 1.11
C ASN A 60 17.73 5.99 1.89
N CYS A 61 18.44 5.26 2.76
CA CYS A 61 17.85 4.22 3.58
C CYS A 61 17.19 4.80 4.84
N ARG A 62 16.04 4.22 5.22
CA ARG A 62 15.34 4.59 6.43
C ARG A 62 15.10 3.39 7.31
N LYS A 63 15.19 3.62 8.64
CA LYS A 63 14.89 2.59 9.62
C LYS A 63 13.41 2.22 9.56
N ALA A 64 13.12 0.93 9.54
CA ALA A 64 11.77 0.40 9.63
C ALA A 64 11.17 0.72 11.00
N THR A 65 10.25 1.65 11.02
CA THR A 65 9.48 2.06 12.21
C THR A 65 8.00 2.03 11.87
N LYS A 66 7.14 2.22 12.86
CA LYS A 66 5.70 2.30 12.63
C LYS A 66 5.27 3.53 11.80
N GLU A 67 6.14 4.55 11.70
CA GLU A 67 5.93 5.77 10.91
C GLU A 67 6.43 5.65 9.46
N GLU A 68 7.31 4.68 9.15
CA GLU A 68 7.89 4.52 7.82
C GLU A 68 7.00 3.63 6.94
N TRP A 69 5.95 4.22 6.41
CA TRP A 69 4.85 3.56 5.71
C TRP A 69 5.23 2.64 4.54
N CYS A 70 6.39 2.86 3.92
CA CYS A 70 6.81 2.08 2.75
C CYS A 70 7.85 1.00 3.07
N ALA A 71 8.19 0.76 4.35
CA ALA A 71 9.20 -0.23 4.73
C ALA A 71 8.87 -1.67 4.28
N GLY A 72 7.60 -1.98 4.06
CA GLY A 72 7.16 -3.29 3.57
C GLY A 72 7.40 -3.54 2.07
N PHE A 73 7.64 -2.49 1.28
CA PHE A 73 7.80 -2.65 -0.18
C PHE A 73 9.11 -3.31 -0.57
N TRP A 74 10.21 -2.99 0.11
CA TRP A 74 11.49 -3.62 -0.20
C TRP A 74 11.48 -5.14 -0.03
N PRO A 75 11.08 -5.70 1.12
CA PRO A 75 10.89 -7.15 1.22
C PRO A 75 9.86 -7.68 0.21
N GLY A 76 8.83 -6.91 -0.13
CA GLY A 76 7.87 -7.25 -1.19
C GLY A 76 8.54 -7.42 -2.56
N VAL A 77 9.46 -6.54 -2.93
CA VAL A 77 10.27 -6.65 -4.17
C VAL A 77 11.11 -7.92 -4.15
N LEU A 78 11.77 -8.21 -3.01
CA LEU A 78 12.58 -9.43 -2.86
C LEU A 78 11.73 -10.70 -3.01
N TRP A 79 10.51 -10.72 -2.48
CA TRP A 79 9.59 -11.85 -2.66
C TRP A 79 9.20 -12.06 -4.12
N TYR A 80 8.95 -11.00 -4.90
CA TYR A 80 8.68 -11.11 -6.34
C TYR A 80 9.90 -11.53 -7.13
N ASP A 81 11.09 -11.06 -6.76
CA ASP A 81 12.35 -11.50 -7.38
C ASP A 81 12.58 -12.99 -7.11
N TYR A 82 12.39 -13.45 -5.87
CA TYR A 82 12.43 -14.90 -5.55
C TYR A 82 11.39 -15.70 -6.34
N GLU A 83 10.16 -15.20 -6.48
CA GLU A 83 9.13 -15.89 -7.28
C GLU A 83 9.57 -16.09 -8.73
N TYR A 84 10.23 -15.10 -9.31
CA TYR A 84 10.74 -15.16 -10.67
C TYR A 84 11.99 -16.01 -10.79
N THR A 85 13.01 -15.75 -9.97
CA THR A 85 14.34 -16.33 -10.12
C THR A 85 14.51 -17.69 -9.45
N GLN A 86 13.74 -17.98 -8.40
CA GLN A 86 13.90 -19.14 -7.50
C GLN A 86 15.29 -19.20 -6.83
N ASP A 87 15.98 -18.04 -6.73
CA ASP A 87 17.28 -17.92 -6.09
C ASP A 87 17.14 -18.01 -4.57
N LYS A 88 17.81 -18.98 -3.96
CA LYS A 88 17.79 -19.21 -2.51
C LYS A 88 18.43 -18.06 -1.71
N ASN A 89 19.40 -17.36 -2.29
CA ASN A 89 19.99 -16.21 -1.61
C ASN A 89 18.96 -15.06 -1.52
N ILE A 90 18.17 -14.84 -2.58
CA ILE A 90 17.09 -13.86 -2.56
C ILE A 90 16.01 -14.27 -1.56
N LEU A 91 15.68 -15.57 -1.47
CA LEU A 91 14.76 -16.07 -0.45
C LEU A 91 15.23 -15.71 0.96
N GLU A 92 16.49 -15.99 1.28
CA GLU A 92 17.05 -15.68 2.60
C GLU A 92 17.02 -14.18 2.91
N GLU A 93 17.33 -13.33 1.94
CA GLU A 93 17.28 -11.88 2.09
C GLU A 93 15.83 -11.39 2.28
N ALA A 94 14.87 -11.93 1.51
CA ALA A 94 13.45 -11.63 1.66
C ALA A 94 12.93 -11.99 3.06
N GLU A 95 13.32 -13.16 3.58
CA GLU A 95 12.94 -13.62 4.92
C GLU A 95 13.50 -12.70 6.02
N LYS A 96 14.79 -12.32 5.93
CA LYS A 96 15.44 -11.47 6.94
C LYS A 96 14.84 -10.06 6.97
N PHE A 97 14.65 -9.42 5.81
CA PHE A 97 14.00 -8.11 5.74
C PHE A 97 12.54 -8.18 6.21
N THR A 98 11.80 -9.22 5.83
CA THR A 98 10.42 -9.43 6.31
C THR A 98 10.38 -9.57 7.83
N ALA A 99 11.28 -10.37 8.44
CA ALA A 99 11.31 -10.59 9.88
C ALA A 99 11.53 -9.29 10.67
N SER A 100 12.24 -8.32 10.12
CA SER A 100 12.45 -7.02 10.78
C SER A 100 11.18 -6.21 11.02
N LEU A 101 10.08 -6.55 10.33
CA LEU A 101 8.77 -5.90 10.45
C LEU A 101 7.81 -6.62 11.41
N GLU A 102 8.21 -7.74 12.02
CA GLU A 102 7.33 -8.54 12.90
C GLU A 102 6.76 -7.72 14.08
N PHE A 103 7.51 -6.74 14.57
CA PHE A 103 7.10 -5.90 15.69
C PHE A 103 5.77 -5.17 15.45
N LEU A 104 5.40 -4.93 14.19
CA LEU A 104 4.16 -4.23 13.81
C LEU A 104 2.90 -5.02 14.21
N SER A 105 2.98 -6.36 14.25
CA SER A 105 1.86 -7.19 14.70
C SER A 105 1.65 -7.17 16.23
N ARG A 106 2.61 -6.62 17.00
CA ARG A 106 2.63 -6.63 18.45
C ARG A 106 2.37 -5.26 19.08
N ILE A 107 2.16 -4.25 18.25
CA ILE A 107 1.88 -2.88 18.70
C ILE A 107 0.52 -2.42 18.20
N PRO A 108 -0.14 -1.46 18.88
CA PRO A 108 -1.35 -0.83 18.35
C PRO A 108 -1.10 -0.17 17.00
N ALA A 109 -2.13 -0.14 16.15
CA ALA A 109 -2.07 0.56 14.88
C ALA A 109 -1.71 2.05 15.10
N TYR A 110 -0.58 2.46 14.54
CA TYR A 110 -0.17 3.87 14.56
C TYR A 110 -1.01 4.70 13.60
N ASP A 111 -1.22 4.14 12.41
CA ASP A 111 -2.12 4.64 11.39
C ASP A 111 -2.54 3.49 10.45
N HIS A 112 -3.12 3.84 9.30
CA HIS A 112 -3.68 2.87 8.38
C HIS A 112 -2.64 2.09 7.55
N ASP A 113 -1.37 2.47 7.54
CA ASP A 113 -0.35 1.95 6.60
C ASP A 113 0.07 0.49 6.84
N LEU A 114 -0.57 -0.21 7.78
CA LEU A 114 -0.23 -1.61 8.12
C LEU A 114 -0.34 -2.58 6.94
N GLY A 115 -1.25 -2.35 5.98
CA GLY A 115 -1.35 -3.16 4.78
C GLY A 115 -0.11 -3.01 3.89
N PHE A 116 0.41 -1.79 3.72
CA PHE A 116 1.65 -1.53 2.98
C PHE A 116 2.86 -2.18 3.66
N LEU A 117 2.89 -2.15 4.98
CA LEU A 117 4.01 -2.66 5.77
C LEU A 117 4.02 -4.19 5.83
N VAL A 118 2.87 -4.80 6.16
CA VAL A 118 2.81 -6.22 6.50
C VAL A 118 2.29 -7.06 5.32
N PHE A 119 1.29 -6.62 4.57
CA PHE A 119 0.76 -7.47 3.51
C PHE A 119 1.66 -7.51 2.27
N CYS A 120 2.39 -6.43 1.97
CA CYS A 120 3.41 -6.43 0.92
C CYS A 120 4.60 -7.35 1.26
N SER A 121 4.96 -7.47 2.54
CA SER A 121 6.06 -8.30 3.04
C SER A 121 5.60 -9.71 3.42
N TYR A 122 4.98 -9.87 4.58
CA TYR A 122 4.50 -11.15 5.10
C TYR A 122 3.43 -11.81 4.22
N GLY A 123 2.58 -11.02 3.55
CA GLY A 123 1.57 -11.54 2.63
C GLY A 123 2.18 -12.29 1.46
N ASN A 124 3.19 -11.69 0.81
CA ASN A 124 3.94 -12.36 -0.26
C ASN A 124 4.76 -13.54 0.28
N GLY A 125 5.40 -13.39 1.44
CA GLY A 125 6.13 -14.47 2.09
C GLY A 125 5.23 -15.68 2.38
N TYR A 126 4.05 -15.46 2.96
CA TYR A 126 3.08 -16.54 3.18
C TYR A 126 2.58 -17.15 1.87
N ARG A 127 2.30 -16.34 0.86
CA ARG A 127 1.84 -16.83 -0.44
C ARG A 127 2.81 -17.84 -1.04
N LEU A 128 4.10 -17.59 -0.94
CA LEU A 128 5.17 -18.40 -1.55
C LEU A 128 5.64 -19.55 -0.66
N THR A 129 5.75 -19.34 0.65
CA THR A 129 6.35 -20.34 1.57
C THR A 129 5.34 -21.16 2.36
N LYS A 130 4.10 -20.64 2.53
CA LYS A 130 3.08 -21.21 3.43
C LYS A 130 3.52 -21.25 4.91
N ASN A 131 4.50 -20.46 5.30
CA ASN A 131 4.99 -20.40 6.67
C ASN A 131 3.86 -19.98 7.64
N PRO A 132 3.45 -20.83 8.60
CA PRO A 132 2.33 -20.53 9.48
C PRO A 132 2.58 -19.34 10.42
N ALA A 133 3.85 -19.05 10.74
CA ALA A 133 4.20 -17.87 11.53
C ALA A 133 3.87 -16.57 10.77
N TYR A 134 4.07 -16.54 9.44
CA TYR A 134 3.70 -15.39 8.63
C TYR A 134 2.19 -15.16 8.60
N LYS A 135 1.42 -16.24 8.54
CA LYS A 135 -0.03 -16.16 8.64
C LYS A 135 -0.46 -15.49 9.95
N GLN A 136 0.13 -15.87 11.08
CA GLN A 136 -0.23 -15.29 12.39
C GLN A 136 0.07 -13.80 12.44
N VAL A 137 1.24 -13.36 11.95
CA VAL A 137 1.60 -11.93 11.86
C VAL A 137 0.56 -11.15 11.06
N ILE A 138 0.09 -11.69 9.92
CA ILE A 138 -0.93 -11.03 9.11
C ILE A 138 -2.26 -10.92 9.85
N LEU A 139 -2.69 -11.99 10.55
CA LEU A 139 -3.95 -12.00 11.30
C LEU A 139 -3.92 -10.97 12.44
N ASP A 140 -2.86 -10.97 13.24
CA ASP A 140 -2.69 -10.03 14.36
C ASP A 140 -2.65 -8.58 13.86
N THR A 141 -2.01 -8.34 12.71
CA THR A 141 -1.95 -7.01 12.11
C THR A 141 -3.31 -6.58 11.55
N ALA A 142 -4.07 -7.48 10.96
CA ALA A 142 -5.42 -7.18 10.47
C ALA A 142 -6.37 -6.79 11.62
N ASP A 143 -6.28 -7.49 12.75
CA ASP A 143 -7.04 -7.16 13.96
C ASP A 143 -6.60 -5.78 14.51
N SER A 144 -5.30 -5.49 14.52
CA SER A 144 -4.78 -4.17 14.92
C SER A 144 -5.31 -3.06 13.99
N LEU A 145 -5.27 -3.25 12.68
CA LEU A 145 -5.80 -2.30 11.69
C LEU A 145 -7.30 -2.06 11.90
N ALA A 146 -8.08 -3.10 12.19
CA ALA A 146 -9.51 -3.02 12.42
C ALA A 146 -9.88 -2.13 13.63
N THR A 147 -8.96 -1.91 14.58
CA THR A 147 -9.18 -0.98 15.71
C THR A 147 -9.38 0.48 15.28
N LEU A 148 -8.95 0.83 14.07
CA LEU A 148 -9.16 2.15 13.48
C LEU A 148 -10.55 2.32 12.84
N PHE A 149 -11.36 1.27 12.77
CA PHE A 149 -12.69 1.34 12.18
C PHE A 149 -13.68 2.04 13.09
N ASN A 150 -14.39 3.01 12.52
CA ASN A 150 -15.50 3.68 13.20
C ASN A 150 -16.83 3.25 12.56
N PRO A 151 -17.67 2.49 13.24
CA PRO A 151 -18.92 1.96 12.66
C PRO A 151 -19.96 3.05 12.36
N VAL A 152 -19.92 4.21 13.01
CA VAL A 152 -20.80 5.35 12.72
C VAL A 152 -20.42 5.98 11.38
N VAL A 153 -19.13 6.14 11.13
CA VAL A 153 -18.60 6.69 9.87
C VAL A 153 -18.65 5.63 8.77
N GLY A 154 -18.36 4.38 9.09
CA GLY A 154 -18.28 3.26 8.16
C GLY A 154 -16.90 3.12 7.47
N THR A 155 -15.87 3.82 7.97
CA THR A 155 -14.51 3.74 7.45
C THR A 155 -13.46 3.60 8.55
N MET A 156 -12.24 3.20 8.18
CA MET A 156 -11.07 3.25 9.06
C MET A 156 -10.50 4.68 9.09
N LEU A 157 -10.15 5.13 10.29
CA LEU A 157 -9.40 6.37 10.51
C LEU A 157 -7.98 6.21 9.93
N SER A 158 -7.58 7.09 9.03
CA SER A 158 -6.27 6.98 8.39
C SER A 158 -5.15 7.47 9.30
N TRP A 159 -5.27 8.69 9.79
CA TRP A 159 -4.23 9.34 10.57
C TRP A 159 -4.74 9.83 11.93
N PRO A 160 -4.67 9.01 12.98
CA PRO A 160 -5.04 9.44 14.34
C PRO A 160 -4.30 10.72 14.78
N ARG A 161 -3.04 10.87 14.39
CA ARG A 161 -2.20 12.02 14.70
C ARG A 161 -2.65 13.35 14.06
N GLU A 162 -3.48 13.30 13.01
CA GLU A 162 -3.96 14.50 12.31
C GLU A 162 -5.34 14.97 12.80
N VAL A 163 -5.97 14.24 13.74
CA VAL A 163 -7.30 14.58 14.26
C VAL A 163 -7.30 15.96 14.90
N GLU A 164 -6.46 16.16 15.91
CA GLU A 164 -6.39 17.43 16.64
C GLU A 164 -5.73 18.56 15.83
N PRO A 165 -4.52 18.36 15.21
CA PRO A 165 -3.83 19.47 14.56
C PRO A 165 -4.59 20.06 13.37
N ARG A 166 -5.38 19.21 12.66
CA ARG A 166 -6.13 19.63 11.47
C ARG A 166 -7.61 19.86 11.73
N ASN A 167 -8.07 19.57 12.92
CA ASN A 167 -9.50 19.51 13.21
C ASN A 167 -10.25 18.60 12.20
N TRP A 168 -9.73 17.38 12.04
CA TRP A 168 -10.29 16.33 11.20
C TRP A 168 -10.79 15.17 12.08
N PRO A 169 -12.01 15.24 12.61
CA PRO A 169 -12.51 14.31 13.63
C PRO A 169 -12.39 12.84 13.23
N HIS A 170 -12.62 12.55 11.94
CA HIS A 170 -12.33 11.27 11.32
C HIS A 170 -11.88 11.52 9.87
N ASN A 171 -10.62 11.23 9.60
CA ASN A 171 -10.05 11.41 8.28
C ASN A 171 -9.81 10.05 7.63
N THR A 172 -10.21 9.93 6.37
CA THR A 172 -9.99 8.73 5.56
C THR A 172 -9.32 9.14 4.26
N ILE A 173 -8.14 8.58 3.98
CA ILE A 173 -7.45 8.81 2.73
C ILE A 173 -7.69 7.66 1.74
N MET A 174 -7.53 7.95 0.46
CA MET A 174 -7.77 6.95 -0.60
C MET A 174 -6.83 5.76 -0.51
N ASP A 175 -5.64 5.95 0.02
CA ASP A 175 -4.62 4.93 0.28
C ASP A 175 -5.14 3.75 1.11
N ASN A 176 -6.10 4.02 2.00
CA ASN A 176 -6.73 2.98 2.82
C ASN A 176 -7.36 1.85 2.00
N MET A 177 -7.72 2.12 0.74
CA MET A 177 -8.32 1.12 -0.14
C MET A 177 -7.43 -0.10 -0.40
N ILE A 178 -6.11 0.06 -0.37
CA ILE A 178 -5.21 -1.10 -0.56
C ILE A 178 -5.09 -1.97 0.68
N ASN A 179 -5.37 -1.44 1.88
CA ASN A 179 -5.34 -2.21 3.12
C ASN A 179 -6.49 -3.21 3.21
N LEU A 180 -7.57 -3.01 2.42
CA LEU A 180 -8.73 -3.90 2.39
C LEU A 180 -8.36 -5.32 1.95
N GLU A 181 -7.33 -5.47 1.10
CA GLU A 181 -6.85 -6.78 0.68
C GLU A 181 -6.42 -7.64 1.87
N MET A 182 -5.69 -7.06 2.84
CA MET A 182 -5.30 -7.75 4.06
C MET A 182 -6.52 -8.15 4.91
N LEU A 183 -7.52 -7.29 5.03
CA LEU A 183 -8.74 -7.58 5.79
C LEU A 183 -9.56 -8.71 5.16
N PHE A 184 -9.79 -8.66 3.84
CA PHE A 184 -10.46 -9.74 3.11
C PHE A 184 -9.72 -11.07 3.23
N TRP A 185 -8.39 -11.00 3.09
CA TRP A 185 -7.55 -12.20 3.22
C TRP A 185 -7.63 -12.78 4.63
N ALA A 186 -7.51 -11.95 5.67
CA ALA A 186 -7.55 -12.39 7.06
C ALA A 186 -8.89 -13.05 7.40
N ALA A 187 -10.02 -12.43 7.02
CA ALA A 187 -11.35 -12.99 7.22
C ALA A 187 -11.52 -14.39 6.60
N LYS A 188 -10.94 -14.61 5.42
CA LYS A 188 -11.01 -15.90 4.69
C LYS A 188 -9.99 -16.94 5.16
N ASN A 189 -8.99 -16.54 5.93
CA ASN A 189 -7.89 -17.40 6.36
C ASN A 189 -7.86 -17.66 7.88
N GLY A 190 -9.00 -17.57 8.56
CA GLY A 190 -9.15 -17.94 9.96
C GLY A 190 -9.00 -16.79 10.95
N GLY A 191 -8.96 -15.54 10.48
CA GLY A 191 -9.13 -14.33 11.27
C GLY A 191 -10.61 -14.07 11.62
N ASN A 192 -10.86 -12.92 12.26
CA ASN A 192 -12.21 -12.52 12.60
C ASN A 192 -13.07 -12.30 11.32
N PRO A 193 -14.19 -13.01 11.13
CA PRO A 193 -15.06 -12.81 9.95
C PRO A 193 -15.55 -11.38 9.77
N TYR A 194 -15.69 -10.61 10.84
CA TYR A 194 -16.11 -9.20 10.80
C TYR A 194 -15.13 -8.30 10.02
N LEU A 195 -13.89 -8.70 9.82
CA LEU A 195 -12.93 -7.98 8.97
C LEU A 195 -13.42 -7.84 7.52
N TYR A 196 -14.20 -8.82 7.04
CA TYR A 196 -14.83 -8.75 5.73
C TYR A 196 -15.85 -7.61 5.67
N ASP A 197 -16.72 -7.51 6.68
CA ASP A 197 -17.76 -6.48 6.74
C ASP A 197 -17.15 -5.08 6.89
N ILE A 198 -16.07 -4.95 7.65
CA ILE A 198 -15.28 -3.71 7.75
C ILE A 198 -14.77 -3.29 6.37
N ALA A 199 -14.18 -4.21 5.61
CA ALA A 199 -13.63 -3.92 4.29
C ALA A 199 -14.72 -3.49 3.30
N VAL A 200 -15.85 -4.17 3.28
CA VAL A 200 -17.02 -3.80 2.44
C VAL A 200 -17.57 -2.44 2.85
N SER A 201 -17.82 -2.22 4.14
CA SER A 201 -18.31 -0.94 4.65
C SER A 201 -17.41 0.22 4.27
N HIS A 202 -16.08 0.04 4.42
CA HIS A 202 -15.10 1.04 4.04
C HIS A 202 -15.16 1.36 2.54
N ALA A 203 -15.20 0.34 1.69
CA ALA A 203 -15.28 0.51 0.24
C ALA A 203 -16.56 1.25 -0.18
N ASP A 204 -17.72 0.84 0.34
CA ASP A 204 -19.02 1.46 0.04
C ASP A 204 -19.07 2.92 0.45
N LYS A 205 -18.57 3.24 1.65
CA LYS A 205 -18.53 4.62 2.13
C LYS A 205 -17.59 5.48 1.31
N THR A 206 -16.41 4.96 0.98
CA THR A 206 -15.43 5.64 0.14
C THR A 206 -15.99 5.88 -1.26
N MET A 207 -16.67 4.90 -1.86
CA MET A 207 -17.34 5.06 -3.16
C MET A 207 -18.32 6.22 -3.17
N LYS A 208 -19.14 6.32 -2.14
CA LYS A 208 -20.20 7.34 -2.03
C LYS A 208 -19.68 8.75 -1.75
N CYS A 209 -18.57 8.87 -1.02
CA CYS A 209 -18.18 10.14 -0.42
C CYS A 209 -16.84 10.68 -0.93
N GLN A 210 -15.98 9.86 -1.51
CA GLN A 210 -14.60 10.24 -1.82
C GLN A 210 -14.34 10.42 -3.32
N PHE A 211 -15.37 10.29 -4.15
CA PHE A 211 -15.30 10.59 -5.58
C PHE A 211 -16.13 11.82 -5.93
N ARG A 212 -15.64 12.59 -6.89
CA ARG A 212 -16.36 13.68 -7.54
C ARG A 212 -17.27 13.14 -8.64
N PRO A 213 -18.20 13.95 -9.16
CA PRO A 213 -19.10 13.52 -10.26
C PRO A 213 -18.37 13.08 -11.55
N ASP A 214 -17.13 13.52 -11.76
CA ASP A 214 -16.27 13.15 -12.88
C ASP A 214 -15.40 11.91 -12.58
N TYR A 215 -15.65 11.22 -11.45
CA TYR A 215 -14.93 10.04 -10.97
C TYR A 215 -13.48 10.30 -10.53
N THR A 216 -13.05 11.56 -10.43
CA THR A 216 -11.78 11.87 -9.78
C THR A 216 -11.94 11.79 -8.26
N SER A 217 -10.91 11.29 -7.57
CA SER A 217 -10.97 11.12 -6.12
C SER A 217 -10.49 12.34 -5.36
N TYR A 218 -11.09 12.59 -4.18
CA TYR A 218 -10.45 13.37 -3.13
C TYR A 218 -9.35 12.54 -2.47
N HIS A 219 -8.23 13.19 -2.15
CA HIS A 219 -7.19 12.51 -1.36
C HIS A 219 -7.72 12.14 0.03
N VAL A 220 -8.30 13.11 0.73
CA VAL A 220 -8.82 12.97 2.11
C VAL A 220 -10.30 13.30 2.13
N ALA A 221 -11.09 12.41 2.72
CA ALA A 221 -12.46 12.68 3.16
C ALA A 221 -12.46 12.84 4.68
N VAL A 222 -13.10 13.92 5.17
CA VAL A 222 -13.24 14.21 6.59
C VAL A 222 -14.69 14.03 6.98
N TYR A 223 -14.92 13.24 8.03
CA TYR A 223 -16.27 12.86 8.49
C TYR A 223 -16.56 13.32 9.90
N ASP A 224 -17.82 13.58 10.17
CA ASP A 224 -18.39 13.77 11.50
C ASP A 224 -18.54 12.41 12.20
N THR A 225 -17.98 12.27 13.40
CA THR A 225 -17.99 11.01 14.15
C THR A 225 -19.31 10.67 14.84
N ILE A 226 -20.24 11.66 14.93
CA ILE A 226 -21.55 11.48 15.54
C ILE A 226 -22.58 11.06 14.50
N THR A 227 -22.57 11.72 13.34
CA THR A 227 -23.55 11.49 12.28
C THR A 227 -23.06 10.59 11.16
N GLY A 228 -21.75 10.38 11.06
CA GLY A 228 -21.09 9.68 9.95
C GLY A 228 -21.09 10.46 8.62
N ASN A 229 -21.57 11.71 8.61
CA ASN A 229 -21.68 12.49 7.38
C ASN A 229 -20.33 13.05 6.93
N LEU A 230 -20.16 13.17 5.61
CA LEU A 230 -19.02 13.86 5.03
C LEU A 230 -19.07 15.35 5.39
N ILE A 231 -18.01 15.86 6.01
CA ILE A 231 -17.82 17.28 6.28
C ILE A 231 -17.21 17.96 5.05
N LYS A 232 -16.13 17.37 4.52
CA LYS A 232 -15.40 17.92 3.35
C LYS A 232 -14.50 16.89 2.70
N GLY A 233 -14.23 17.11 1.40
CA GLY A 233 -13.14 16.45 0.67
C GLY A 233 -11.99 17.44 0.46
N VAL A 234 -10.77 17.03 0.79
CA VAL A 234 -9.57 17.89 0.71
C VAL A 234 -8.38 17.08 0.20
N THR A 235 -7.25 17.76 0.03
CA THR A 235 -5.96 17.10 -0.21
C THR A 235 -4.97 17.40 0.93
N HIS A 236 -3.99 16.50 1.09
CA HIS A 236 -2.83 16.71 1.96
C HIS A 236 -1.53 16.68 1.16
N GLN A 237 -1.45 15.76 0.19
CA GLN A 237 -0.26 15.56 -0.65
C GLN A 237 -0.47 16.04 -2.09
N GLY A 238 -1.70 16.31 -2.50
CA GLY A 238 -2.02 16.84 -3.83
C GLY A 238 -1.77 18.35 -3.93
N TYR A 239 -1.86 18.85 -5.16
CA TYR A 239 -1.59 20.25 -5.48
C TYR A 239 -2.63 21.21 -4.86
N ALA A 240 -3.91 20.88 -4.94
CA ALA A 240 -5.02 21.65 -4.39
C ALA A 240 -6.25 20.77 -4.15
N ASP A 241 -7.16 21.20 -3.24
CA ASP A 241 -8.40 20.47 -2.91
C ASP A 241 -9.31 20.24 -4.14
N SER A 242 -9.23 21.13 -5.14
CA SER A 242 -9.96 21.02 -6.40
C SER A 242 -9.34 20.05 -7.41
N THR A 243 -8.12 19.56 -7.16
CA THR A 243 -7.40 18.69 -8.10
C THR A 243 -7.40 17.24 -7.63
N MET A 244 -7.21 16.33 -8.59
CA MET A 244 -6.97 14.92 -8.30
C MET A 244 -5.50 14.71 -7.96
N TRP A 245 -5.24 13.96 -6.89
CA TRP A 245 -3.91 13.47 -6.57
C TRP A 245 -3.67 12.11 -7.25
N ALA A 246 -2.74 12.07 -8.22
CA ALA A 246 -2.58 10.93 -9.12
C ALA A 246 -2.33 9.60 -8.40
N ARG A 247 -1.50 9.59 -7.35
CA ARG A 247 -1.24 8.36 -6.58
C ARG A 247 -2.50 7.87 -5.84
N GLY A 248 -3.31 8.78 -5.27
CA GLY A 248 -4.58 8.42 -4.65
C GLY A 248 -5.56 7.81 -5.65
N GLN A 249 -5.64 8.36 -6.85
CA GLN A 249 -6.46 7.76 -7.91
C GLN A 249 -5.98 6.36 -8.30
N ALA A 250 -4.67 6.13 -8.35
CA ALA A 250 -4.11 4.81 -8.59
C ALA A 250 -4.46 3.82 -7.47
N TRP A 251 -4.42 4.26 -6.20
CA TRP A 251 -4.86 3.44 -5.06
C TRP A 251 -6.34 3.10 -5.14
N ALA A 252 -7.18 4.02 -5.61
CA ALA A 252 -8.60 3.74 -5.86
C ALA A 252 -8.78 2.62 -6.88
N ILE A 253 -8.11 2.71 -8.03
CA ILE A 253 -8.17 1.68 -9.08
C ILE A 253 -7.73 0.33 -8.54
N TYR A 254 -6.60 0.27 -7.84
CA TYR A 254 -6.12 -0.95 -7.21
C TYR A 254 -7.13 -1.51 -6.20
N GLY A 255 -7.54 -0.69 -5.24
CA GLY A 255 -8.39 -1.12 -4.13
C GLY A 255 -9.75 -1.62 -4.59
N TYR A 256 -10.43 -0.91 -5.50
CA TYR A 256 -11.72 -1.38 -6.03
C TYR A 256 -11.58 -2.61 -6.93
N THR A 257 -10.45 -2.79 -7.61
CA THR A 257 -10.17 -4.04 -8.32
C THR A 257 -10.08 -5.22 -7.33
N VAL A 258 -9.43 -5.01 -6.18
CA VAL A 258 -9.38 -6.01 -5.11
C VAL A 258 -10.77 -6.26 -4.52
N VAL A 259 -11.52 -5.20 -4.18
CA VAL A 259 -12.88 -5.33 -3.64
C VAL A 259 -13.75 -6.15 -4.59
N TYR A 260 -13.77 -5.82 -5.88
CA TYR A 260 -14.50 -6.62 -6.88
C TYR A 260 -14.03 -8.08 -6.94
N ARG A 261 -12.73 -8.32 -6.88
CA ARG A 261 -12.17 -9.69 -6.86
C ARG A 261 -12.73 -10.51 -5.68
N GLU A 262 -12.84 -9.88 -4.52
CA GLU A 262 -13.21 -10.53 -3.27
C GLU A 262 -14.73 -10.67 -3.06
N THR A 263 -15.52 -9.68 -3.54
CA THR A 263 -16.98 -9.61 -3.35
C THR A 263 -17.80 -10.02 -4.57
N LYS A 264 -17.29 -9.76 -5.77
CA LYS A 264 -18.00 -9.84 -7.07
C LYS A 264 -19.12 -8.81 -7.22
N ASP A 265 -19.06 -7.74 -6.45
CA ASP A 265 -19.98 -6.60 -6.50
C ASP A 265 -19.24 -5.32 -6.94
#